data_620c7dcf329f725cb00bb927767cae07
#
_entry.id   620c7dcf329f725cb00bb927767cae07
#
_cell.length_a   1.000
_cell.length_b   1.000
_cell.length_c   1.000
_cell.angle_alpha   90.00
_cell.angle_beta   90.00
_cell.angle_gamma   90.00
#
_symmetry.space_group_name_H-M   'P 1'
#
loop_
_entity.id
_entity.type
_entity.pdbx_description
1 polymer ?
#
loop_
_entity_poly.entity_id
_entity_poly.type
_entity_poly.pdbx_seq_one_letter_code
_entity_poly.pdbx_strand_id
1 'polypeptide(L)'
;MKKVWITLLLLAVMILPTHVFADEIASQNLDKILTSKSITHDFSNYSENDDQAIVYLFYGQSCGYCQKFLEFLNSIIPEYGKYFKVVGYEVWSNSANSDLMDKAAKILDESADGVPFIVIGDQVFTGYSSSYDAKIKSAIKSLYDTKKEDRYDILDEIEKGDSQKTSGVSSKAVILWNLAFTVVAVFVIYGITNSQNKALVAKIEDLETKVAILNTKNEIKDVKKTKTSKN
;
A
#
# COMPACT_ATOMS: atom_id res chain seq x y z
N MET A 1 -27.47 -13.37 -25.28
CA MET A 1 -26.03 -13.56 -25.19
C MET A 1 -25.28 -12.23 -24.99
N LYS A 2 -25.47 -11.18 -25.79
CA LYS A 2 -24.74 -9.89 -25.62
C LYS A 2 -24.93 -9.22 -24.23
N LYS A 3 -26.12 -9.31 -23.62
CA LYS A 3 -26.40 -8.71 -22.28
C LYS A 3 -25.69 -9.44 -21.14
N VAL A 4 -25.49 -10.74 -21.23
CA VAL A 4 -24.74 -11.54 -20.20
C VAL A 4 -23.25 -11.24 -20.25
N TRP A 5 -22.69 -11.02 -21.43
CA TRP A 5 -21.29 -10.61 -21.59
C TRP A 5 -21.00 -9.22 -21.02
N ILE A 6 -21.96 -8.29 -21.16
CA ILE A 6 -21.82 -6.93 -20.60
C ILE A 6 -21.86 -6.96 -19.07
N THR A 7 -22.75 -7.77 -18.48
CA THR A 7 -22.80 -7.92 -17.00
C THR A 7 -21.57 -8.65 -16.45
N LEU A 8 -21.03 -9.66 -17.14
CA LEU A 8 -19.78 -10.30 -16.78
C LEU A 8 -18.57 -9.36 -16.89
N LEU A 9 -18.54 -8.51 -17.90
CA LEU A 9 -17.47 -7.51 -18.09
C LEU A 9 -17.52 -6.42 -17.03
N LEU A 10 -18.72 -5.95 -16.65
CA LEU A 10 -18.92 -5.00 -15.56
C LEU A 10 -18.56 -5.61 -14.19
N LEU A 11 -18.85 -6.89 -13.96
CA LEU A 11 -18.44 -7.60 -12.74
C LEU A 11 -16.93 -7.79 -12.68
N ALA A 12 -16.27 -8.09 -13.80
CA ALA A 12 -14.82 -8.23 -13.89
C ALA A 12 -14.08 -6.91 -13.61
N VAL A 13 -14.66 -5.76 -14.01
CA VAL A 13 -14.09 -4.43 -13.70
C VAL A 13 -14.21 -4.09 -12.21
N MET A 14 -15.26 -4.58 -11.53
CA MET A 14 -15.44 -4.39 -10.07
C MET A 14 -14.50 -5.28 -9.22
N ILE A 15 -13.95 -6.35 -9.82
CA ILE A 15 -13.04 -7.29 -9.12
C ILE A 15 -11.57 -6.95 -9.38
N LEU A 16 -11.28 -6.03 -10.31
CA LEU A 16 -9.91 -5.53 -10.45
C LEU A 16 -9.55 -4.85 -9.14
N PRO A 17 -8.54 -5.37 -8.39
CA PRO A 17 -8.05 -4.65 -7.24
C PRO A 17 -7.60 -3.29 -7.79
N THR A 18 -8.24 -2.22 -7.32
CA THR A 18 -7.67 -0.89 -7.45
C THR A 18 -6.38 -0.95 -6.67
N HIS A 19 -5.27 -1.28 -7.33
CA HIS A 19 -3.96 -0.98 -6.81
C HIS A 19 -3.88 0.54 -6.73
N VAL A 20 -4.39 1.09 -5.66
CA VAL A 20 -3.95 2.38 -5.19
C VAL A 20 -2.48 2.13 -4.89
N PHE A 21 -1.59 2.60 -5.76
CA PHE A 21 -0.18 2.70 -5.45
C PHE A 21 -0.09 3.72 -4.32
N ALA A 22 -0.33 3.27 -3.08
CA ALA A 22 0.11 4.00 -1.93
C ALA A 22 1.63 3.91 -1.94
N ASP A 23 2.31 5.04 -1.82
CA ASP A 23 3.74 5.03 -1.61
C ASP A 23 4.04 4.14 -0.39
N GLU A 24 5.07 3.31 -0.51
CA GLU A 24 5.56 2.49 0.58
C GLU A 24 6.64 3.27 1.34
N ILE A 25 6.72 3.09 2.65
CA ILE A 25 7.82 3.64 3.47
C ILE A 25 9.13 3.09 2.93
N ALA A 26 10.00 3.97 2.45
CA ALA A 26 11.27 3.62 1.84
C ALA A 26 12.40 4.39 2.49
N SER A 27 13.31 3.69 3.15
CA SER A 27 14.50 4.27 3.77
C SER A 27 15.75 4.10 2.91
N GLN A 28 16.72 4.97 3.11
CA GLN A 28 18.05 4.92 2.51
C GLN A 28 19.12 5.08 3.60
N ASN A 29 20.24 4.38 3.44
CA ASN A 29 21.41 4.57 4.29
C ASN A 29 22.24 5.78 3.84
N LEU A 30 23.22 6.19 4.67
CA LEU A 30 24.03 7.39 4.42
C LEU A 30 24.74 7.34 3.07
N ASP A 31 25.32 6.21 2.69
CA ASP A 31 26.04 6.05 1.41
C ASP A 31 25.15 6.35 0.20
N LYS A 32 23.96 5.77 0.17
CA LYS A 32 22.97 6.02 -0.90
C LYS A 32 22.54 7.47 -0.97
N ILE A 33 22.32 8.11 0.19
CA ILE A 33 21.89 9.50 0.26
C ILE A 33 23.00 10.41 -0.24
N LEU A 34 24.25 10.25 0.23
CA LEU A 34 25.40 11.05 -0.21
C LEU A 34 25.64 10.90 -1.71
N THR A 35 25.58 9.67 -2.23
CA THR A 35 25.70 9.38 -3.66
C THR A 35 24.59 10.08 -4.45
N SER A 36 23.34 10.00 -4.01
CA SER A 36 22.20 10.64 -4.69
C SER A 36 22.31 12.17 -4.74
N LYS A 37 23.04 12.76 -3.79
CA LYS A 37 23.30 14.20 -3.69
C LYS A 37 24.64 14.63 -4.29
N SER A 38 25.38 13.71 -4.92
CA SER A 38 26.70 13.96 -5.49
C SER A 38 27.71 14.50 -4.48
N ILE A 39 27.56 14.14 -3.20
CA ILE A 39 28.53 14.47 -2.15
C ILE A 39 29.66 13.43 -2.17
N THR A 40 30.87 13.89 -2.43
CA THR A 40 32.06 13.01 -2.38
C THR A 40 32.30 12.53 -0.98
N HIS A 41 32.45 11.23 -0.79
CA HIS A 41 32.67 10.59 0.49
C HIS A 41 33.62 9.39 0.36
N ASP A 42 34.28 9.05 1.44
CA ASP A 42 35.12 7.85 1.56
C ASP A 42 34.72 7.06 2.80
N PHE A 43 34.12 5.90 2.57
CA PHE A 43 33.67 5.00 3.62
C PHE A 43 34.62 3.81 3.84
N SER A 44 35.86 3.90 3.42
CA SER A 44 36.87 2.85 3.67
C SER A 44 36.98 2.48 5.17
N ASN A 45 36.72 3.43 6.06
CA ASN A 45 36.74 3.29 7.51
C ASN A 45 35.37 3.44 8.18
N TYR A 46 34.29 3.41 7.41
CA TYR A 46 32.89 3.48 7.91
C TYR A 46 32.15 2.19 7.60
N SER A 47 31.62 1.58 8.63
CA SER A 47 30.81 0.36 8.51
C SER A 47 29.60 0.48 9.43
N GLU A 48 28.41 0.34 8.87
CA GLU A 48 27.16 0.33 9.63
C GLU A 48 26.97 -1.02 10.32
N ASN A 49 26.56 -0.98 11.58
CA ASN A 49 26.23 -2.16 12.37
C ASN A 49 25.07 -1.87 13.33
N ASP A 50 24.57 -2.91 13.99
CA ASP A 50 23.38 -2.81 14.83
C ASP A 50 23.64 -2.19 16.21
N ASP A 51 24.88 -1.98 16.59
CA ASP A 51 25.24 -1.37 17.88
C ASP A 51 25.34 0.15 17.79
N GLN A 52 25.33 0.72 16.59
CA GLN A 52 25.37 2.16 16.38
C GLN A 52 24.04 2.84 16.76
N ALA A 53 24.15 4.09 17.22
CA ALA A 53 23.01 4.97 17.41
C ALA A 53 22.37 5.29 16.05
N ILE A 54 21.06 5.27 15.97
CA ILE A 54 20.34 5.61 14.73
C ILE A 54 20.11 7.11 14.68
N VAL A 55 20.50 7.73 13.57
CA VAL A 55 20.16 9.09 13.19
C VAL A 55 19.06 9.00 12.12
N TYR A 56 17.83 9.25 12.48
CA TYR A 56 16.75 9.36 11.51
C TYR A 56 16.78 10.72 10.84
N LEU A 57 16.78 10.71 9.52
CA LEU A 57 16.83 11.92 8.69
C LEU A 57 15.66 11.96 7.72
N PHE A 58 14.71 12.85 7.96
CA PHE A 58 13.70 13.17 6.97
C PHE A 58 14.20 14.35 6.12
N TYR A 59 14.25 14.17 4.80
CA TYR A 59 14.93 15.12 3.92
C TYR A 59 14.18 15.30 2.59
N GLY A 60 14.45 16.43 1.91
CA GLY A 60 13.97 16.65 0.55
C GLY A 60 15.09 16.53 -0.46
N GLN A 61 14.80 16.03 -1.66
CA GLN A 61 15.81 15.77 -2.70
C GLN A 61 16.60 17.02 -3.10
N SER A 62 16.00 18.20 -3.18
CA SER A 62 16.68 19.46 -3.53
C SER A 62 16.85 20.44 -2.35
N CYS A 63 16.77 19.93 -1.13
CA CYS A 63 16.87 20.72 0.10
C CYS A 63 18.34 21.13 0.40
N GLY A 64 18.66 22.40 0.34
CA GLY A 64 20.01 22.90 0.59
C GLY A 64 20.48 22.78 2.04
N TYR A 65 19.58 22.87 3.03
CA TYR A 65 19.91 22.64 4.44
C TYR A 65 20.15 21.15 4.72
N CYS A 66 19.43 20.26 4.03
CA CYS A 66 19.67 18.83 4.10
C CYS A 66 21.06 18.48 3.55
N GLN A 67 21.49 19.11 2.45
CA GLN A 67 22.82 18.93 1.91
C GLN A 67 23.91 19.35 2.91
N LYS A 68 23.76 20.53 3.52
CA LYS A 68 24.71 20.99 4.55
C LYS A 68 24.79 20.04 5.76
N PHE A 69 23.68 19.48 6.18
CA PHE A 69 23.67 18.48 7.25
C PHE A 69 24.38 17.20 6.83
N LEU A 70 24.19 16.72 5.62
CA LEU A 70 24.87 15.54 5.09
C LEU A 70 26.38 15.78 4.92
N GLU A 71 26.81 16.96 4.49
CA GLU A 71 28.20 17.37 4.44
C GLU A 71 28.84 17.38 5.86
N PHE A 72 28.10 17.88 6.85
CA PHE A 72 28.52 17.80 8.25
C PHE A 72 28.67 16.35 8.71
N LEU A 73 27.68 15.48 8.50
CA LEU A 73 27.77 14.06 8.87
C LEU A 73 28.96 13.39 8.19
N ASN A 74 29.17 13.64 6.89
CA ASN A 74 30.33 13.14 6.15
C ASN A 74 31.65 13.59 6.77
N SER A 75 31.74 14.85 7.19
CA SER A 75 32.95 15.42 7.79
C SER A 75 33.32 14.81 9.14
N ILE A 76 32.33 14.30 9.89
CA ILE A 76 32.60 13.72 11.23
C ILE A 76 32.78 12.19 11.19
N ILE A 77 32.59 11.53 10.04
CA ILE A 77 32.78 10.08 9.90
C ILE A 77 34.14 9.59 10.42
N PRO A 78 35.29 10.22 10.12
CA PRO A 78 36.58 9.72 10.59
C PRO A 78 36.68 9.58 12.11
N GLU A 79 36.00 10.44 12.86
CA GLU A 79 36.02 10.48 14.31
C GLU A 79 34.80 9.79 14.95
N TYR A 80 33.60 10.06 14.39
CA TYR A 80 32.32 9.67 14.96
C TYR A 80 31.65 8.50 14.23
N GLY A 81 32.07 8.09 13.05
CA GLY A 81 31.42 7.09 12.21
C GLY A 81 31.13 5.76 12.92
N LYS A 82 31.94 5.39 13.90
CA LYS A 82 31.72 4.18 14.72
C LYS A 82 30.50 4.26 15.67
N TYR A 83 29.97 5.47 15.92
CA TYR A 83 28.94 5.71 16.91
C TYR A 83 27.53 5.76 16.30
N PHE A 84 27.41 6.02 14.99
CA PHE A 84 26.11 6.23 14.38
C PHE A 84 25.97 5.58 13.02
N LYS A 85 24.72 5.28 12.68
CA LYS A 85 24.25 5.00 11.31
C LYS A 85 23.08 5.92 10.97
N VAL A 86 22.84 6.15 9.68
CA VAL A 86 21.77 7.03 9.21
C VAL A 86 20.68 6.21 8.53
N VAL A 87 19.45 6.46 8.93
CA VAL A 87 18.26 5.97 8.25
C VAL A 87 17.51 7.19 7.71
N GLY A 88 17.60 7.41 6.41
CA GLY A 88 17.03 8.60 5.77
C GLY A 88 15.76 8.30 4.99
N TYR A 89 14.82 9.21 5.07
CA TYR A 89 13.51 9.17 4.41
C TYR A 89 13.34 10.41 3.55
N GLU A 90 13.24 10.23 2.23
CA GLU A 90 12.91 11.32 1.32
C GLU A 90 11.41 11.60 1.40
N VAL A 91 11.02 12.85 1.74
CA VAL A 91 9.63 13.19 2.09
C VAL A 91 8.94 14.08 1.05
N TRP A 92 9.64 14.61 0.05
CA TRP A 92 9.02 15.49 -0.94
C TRP A 92 8.39 14.74 -2.10
N SER A 93 8.91 13.55 -2.42
CA SER A 93 8.40 12.68 -3.48
C SER A 93 7.77 11.38 -2.98
N ASN A 94 7.84 11.10 -1.67
CA ASN A 94 7.26 9.92 -1.06
C ASN A 94 6.30 10.32 0.08
N SER A 95 5.00 10.16 -0.16
CA SER A 95 3.95 10.54 0.80
C SER A 95 3.95 9.68 2.05
N ALA A 96 4.29 8.38 1.96
CA ALA A 96 4.37 7.50 3.13
C ALA A 96 5.52 7.91 4.06
N ASN A 97 6.64 8.37 3.50
CA ASN A 97 7.73 8.92 4.29
C ASN A 97 7.36 10.26 4.94
N SER A 98 6.57 11.10 4.25
CA SER A 98 6.03 12.35 4.81
C SER A 98 5.11 12.06 5.99
N ASP A 99 4.19 11.11 5.84
CA ASP A 99 3.29 10.67 6.91
C ASP A 99 4.06 10.10 8.11
N LEU A 100 5.18 9.40 7.84
CA LEU A 100 6.06 8.88 8.90
C LEU A 100 6.72 10.03 9.68
N MET A 101 7.19 11.09 8.99
CA MET A 101 7.74 12.29 9.62
C MET A 101 6.70 12.99 10.51
N ASP A 102 5.46 13.13 10.03
CA ASP A 102 4.36 13.73 10.79
C ASP A 102 4.03 12.92 12.06
N LYS A 103 4.04 11.59 11.96
CA LYS A 103 3.85 10.71 13.12
C LYS A 103 4.99 10.86 14.14
N ALA A 104 6.24 10.89 13.67
CA ALA A 104 7.39 11.09 14.54
C ALA A 104 7.33 12.44 15.26
N ALA A 105 7.07 13.51 14.53
CA ALA A 105 6.93 14.85 15.10
C ALA A 105 5.82 14.91 16.17
N LYS A 106 4.67 14.31 15.88
CA LYS A 106 3.55 14.25 16.83
C LYS A 106 3.87 13.50 18.13
N ILE A 107 4.61 12.40 18.06
CA ILE A 107 5.01 11.63 19.26
C ILE A 107 6.00 12.42 20.09
N LEU A 108 6.90 13.17 19.44
CA LEU A 108 7.94 13.95 20.09
C LEU A 108 7.48 15.38 20.50
N ASP A 109 6.18 15.68 20.33
CA ASP A 109 5.57 17.00 20.59
C ASP A 109 6.28 18.16 19.86
N GLU A 110 6.69 17.87 18.60
CA GLU A 110 7.40 18.77 17.72
C GLU A 110 6.60 19.07 16.45
N SER A 111 7.03 20.07 15.68
CA SER A 111 6.41 20.44 14.42
C SER A 111 7.23 19.92 13.22
N ALA A 112 6.56 19.27 12.27
CA ALA A 112 7.15 18.78 11.03
C ALA A 112 7.16 19.84 9.90
N ASP A 113 7.37 21.11 10.22
CA ASP A 113 7.19 22.24 9.29
C ASP A 113 8.30 22.35 8.22
N GLY A 114 9.35 21.55 8.30
CA GLY A 114 10.46 21.66 7.37
C GLY A 114 11.48 20.54 7.43
N VAL A 115 12.37 20.55 6.46
CA VAL A 115 13.47 19.58 6.34
C VAL A 115 14.83 20.30 6.31
N PRO A 116 15.90 19.65 6.82
CA PRO A 116 15.94 18.33 7.44
C PRO A 116 15.17 18.31 8.76
N PHE A 117 14.41 17.24 9.00
CA PHE A 117 13.90 16.91 10.32
C PHE A 117 14.71 15.71 10.82
N ILE A 118 15.43 15.91 11.90
CA ILE A 118 16.48 14.98 12.37
C ILE A 118 16.06 14.48 13.75
N VAL A 119 16.01 13.16 13.93
CA VAL A 119 15.67 12.53 15.22
C VAL A 119 16.83 11.65 15.68
N ILE A 120 17.30 11.86 16.91
CA ILE A 120 18.39 11.10 17.53
C ILE A 120 17.94 10.73 18.96
N GLY A 121 17.49 9.49 19.15
CA GLY A 121 16.78 9.13 20.37
C GLY A 121 15.50 9.95 20.49
N ASP A 122 15.34 10.64 21.61
CA ASP A 122 14.22 11.56 21.90
C ASP A 122 14.50 13.03 21.49
N GLN A 123 15.68 13.32 20.93
CA GLN A 123 16.07 14.67 20.56
C GLN A 123 15.73 14.96 19.09
N VAL A 124 15.16 16.13 18.84
CA VAL A 124 14.77 16.62 17.51
C VAL A 124 15.54 17.87 17.12
N PHE A 125 15.94 17.94 15.86
CA PHE A 125 16.53 19.12 15.25
C PHE A 125 15.80 19.42 13.95
N THR A 126 15.02 20.50 13.90
CA THR A 126 14.34 20.96 12.69
C THR A 126 15.18 22.01 11.97
N GLY A 127 15.43 21.76 10.66
CA GLY A 127 16.43 22.51 9.92
C GLY A 127 17.85 22.14 10.33
N TYR A 128 18.84 22.82 9.72
CA TYR A 128 20.25 22.63 10.10
C TYR A 128 21.03 23.93 10.00
N SER A 129 21.85 24.15 11.02
CA SER A 129 22.94 25.12 11.01
C SER A 129 24.12 24.55 11.81
N SER A 130 25.33 25.08 11.58
CA SER A 130 26.54 24.65 12.30
C SER A 130 26.50 24.90 13.83
N SER A 131 25.55 25.72 14.31
CA SER A 131 25.29 25.86 15.74
C SER A 131 24.73 24.58 16.39
N TYR A 132 24.23 23.65 15.61
CA TYR A 132 23.75 22.34 16.09
C TYR A 132 24.84 21.27 16.16
N ASP A 133 26.00 21.46 15.52
CA ASP A 133 27.08 20.44 15.40
C ASP A 133 27.43 19.79 16.72
N ALA A 134 27.71 20.60 17.74
CA ALA A 134 28.07 20.10 19.06
C ALA A 134 26.92 19.33 19.74
N LYS A 135 25.68 19.80 19.57
CA LYS A 135 24.49 19.14 20.14
C LYS A 135 24.24 17.81 19.46
N ILE A 136 24.33 17.76 18.13
CA ILE A 136 24.13 16.54 17.34
C ILE A 136 25.19 15.51 17.70
N LYS A 137 26.49 15.89 17.78
CA LYS A 137 27.56 14.99 18.23
C LYS A 137 27.29 14.46 19.63
N SER A 138 26.85 15.33 20.55
CA SER A 138 26.48 14.93 21.91
C SER A 138 25.32 13.98 21.96
N ALA A 139 24.25 14.22 21.18
CA ALA A 139 23.08 13.35 21.09
C ALA A 139 23.46 11.95 20.55
N ILE A 140 24.25 11.90 19.47
CA ILE A 140 24.76 10.64 18.91
C ILE A 140 25.55 9.86 19.98
N LYS A 141 26.48 10.54 20.65
CA LYS A 141 27.34 9.88 21.65
C LYS A 141 26.54 9.41 22.87
N SER A 142 25.62 10.22 23.36
CA SER A 142 24.76 9.86 24.49
C SER A 142 23.87 8.65 24.16
N LEU A 143 23.26 8.63 22.96
CA LEU A 143 22.44 7.50 22.53
C LEU A 143 23.28 6.23 22.35
N TYR A 144 24.49 6.35 21.78
CA TYR A 144 25.40 5.23 21.63
C TYR A 144 25.85 4.63 22.97
N ASP A 145 26.13 5.50 23.97
CA ASP A 145 26.57 5.07 25.30
C ASP A 145 25.45 4.48 26.16
N THR A 146 24.19 4.71 25.78
CA THR A 146 23.02 4.03 26.36
C THR A 146 23.01 2.57 25.92
N LYS A 147 22.69 1.65 26.85
CA LYS A 147 22.55 0.24 26.48
C LYS A 147 21.53 0.08 25.38
N LYS A 148 21.80 -0.80 24.43
CA LYS A 148 21.01 -0.97 23.22
C LYS A 148 19.51 -1.19 23.51
N GLU A 149 19.22 -2.03 24.50
CA GLU A 149 17.87 -2.35 24.96
C GLU A 149 17.10 -1.19 25.60
N ASP A 150 17.84 -0.16 26.06
CA ASP A 150 17.26 1.01 26.73
C ASP A 150 17.21 2.25 25.80
N ARG A 151 17.69 2.12 24.56
CA ARG A 151 17.70 3.22 23.60
C ARG A 151 16.29 3.54 23.14
N TYR A 152 15.95 4.83 23.18
CA TYR A 152 14.70 5.30 22.60
C TYR A 152 14.75 5.20 21.07
N ASP A 153 13.77 4.55 20.47
CA ASP A 153 13.59 4.45 19.03
C ASP A 153 12.21 4.95 18.63
N ILE A 154 12.18 6.01 17.82
CA ILE A 154 10.93 6.65 17.41
C ILE A 154 10.08 5.75 16.53
N LEU A 155 10.67 4.84 15.73
CA LEU A 155 9.90 3.93 14.90
C LEU A 155 9.19 2.88 15.74
N ASP A 156 9.82 2.38 16.80
CA ASP A 156 9.19 1.47 17.76
C ASP A 156 7.98 2.14 18.45
N GLU A 157 8.09 3.42 18.79
CA GLU A 157 6.98 4.17 19.39
C GLU A 157 5.83 4.38 18.41
N ILE A 158 6.12 4.64 17.13
CA ILE A 158 5.11 4.73 16.07
C ILE A 158 4.38 3.38 15.92
N GLU A 159 5.10 2.27 15.86
CA GLU A 159 4.50 0.92 15.75
C GLU A 159 3.61 0.59 16.95
N LYS A 160 4.05 0.91 18.18
CA LYS A 160 3.23 0.72 19.39
C LYS A 160 1.94 1.54 19.31
N GLY A 161 2.02 2.79 18.86
CA GLY A 161 0.88 3.68 18.68
C GLY A 161 -0.12 3.20 17.62
N ASP A 162 0.37 2.72 16.49
CA ASP A 162 -0.46 2.18 15.41
C ASP A 162 -1.10 0.84 15.79
N SER A 163 -0.38 -0.03 16.52
CA SER A 163 -0.91 -1.30 17.02
C SER A 163 -2.07 -1.10 18.01
N GLN A 164 -2.08 -0.03 18.79
CA GLN A 164 -3.19 0.31 19.69
C GLN A 164 -4.43 0.82 18.93
N LYS A 165 -4.25 1.52 17.81
CA LYS A 165 -5.36 2.00 16.97
C LYS A 165 -6.02 0.90 16.16
N THR A 166 -5.27 -0.08 15.67
CA THR A 166 -5.80 -1.22 14.91
C THR A 166 -6.56 -2.23 15.77
N SER A 167 -6.38 -2.25 17.08
CA SER A 167 -7.18 -3.08 17.99
C SER A 167 -8.66 -2.65 18.08
N GLY A 168 -9.03 -1.48 17.55
CA GLY A 168 -10.42 -0.98 17.47
C GLY A 168 -11.24 -1.52 16.30
N VAL A 169 -10.60 -1.98 15.21
CA VAL A 169 -11.28 -2.64 14.09
C VAL A 169 -10.88 -4.11 14.11
N SER A 170 -11.69 -4.92 14.80
CA SER A 170 -11.47 -6.36 14.87
C SER A 170 -11.30 -6.91 13.44
N SER A 171 -10.15 -7.53 13.16
CA SER A 171 -9.91 -8.26 11.89
C SER A 171 -11.03 -9.27 11.60
N LYS A 172 -11.71 -9.76 12.65
CA LYS A 172 -12.93 -10.58 12.55
C LYS A 172 -14.09 -9.81 11.91
N ALA A 173 -14.23 -8.50 12.16
CA ALA A 173 -15.30 -7.69 11.55
C ALA A 173 -15.07 -7.49 10.06
N VAL A 174 -13.82 -7.27 9.63
CA VAL A 174 -13.46 -7.15 8.19
C VAL A 174 -13.67 -8.47 7.46
N ILE A 175 -13.29 -9.59 8.08
CA ILE A 175 -13.50 -10.94 7.51
C ILE A 175 -15.00 -11.25 7.43
N LEU A 176 -15.79 -10.97 8.47
CA LEU A 176 -17.23 -11.16 8.49
C LEU A 176 -17.95 -10.31 7.45
N TRP A 177 -17.51 -9.04 7.26
CA TRP A 177 -18.07 -8.15 6.24
C TRP A 177 -17.79 -8.65 4.82
N ASN A 178 -16.57 -9.12 4.53
CA ASN A 178 -16.22 -9.72 3.25
C ASN A 178 -17.00 -11.03 2.99
N LEU A 179 -17.15 -11.88 4.01
CA LEU A 179 -17.97 -13.09 3.94
C LEU A 179 -19.45 -12.77 3.66
N ALA A 180 -20.03 -11.78 4.32
CA ALA A 180 -21.40 -11.35 4.09
C ALA A 180 -21.60 -10.84 2.65
N PHE A 181 -20.65 -10.06 2.12
CA PHE A 181 -20.69 -9.57 0.74
C PHE A 181 -20.61 -10.69 -0.29
N THR A 182 -19.75 -11.69 -0.08
CA THR A 182 -19.65 -12.85 -0.98
C THR A 182 -20.91 -13.70 -0.97
N VAL A 183 -21.52 -13.92 0.19
CA VAL A 183 -22.80 -14.65 0.31
C VAL A 183 -23.93 -13.92 -0.43
N VAL A 184 -24.05 -12.60 -0.26
CA VAL A 184 -25.06 -11.81 -0.98
C VAL A 184 -24.83 -11.86 -2.49
N ALA A 185 -23.59 -11.75 -2.96
CA ALA A 185 -23.24 -11.84 -4.39
C ALA A 185 -23.64 -13.21 -4.98
N VAL A 186 -23.38 -14.31 -4.24
CA VAL A 186 -23.78 -15.67 -4.66
C VAL A 186 -25.30 -15.79 -4.75
N PHE A 187 -26.05 -15.26 -3.78
CA PHE A 187 -27.52 -15.28 -3.83
C PHE A 187 -28.10 -14.46 -4.98
N VAL A 188 -27.52 -13.31 -5.29
CA VAL A 188 -27.93 -12.48 -6.43
C VAL A 188 -27.66 -13.22 -7.75
N ILE A 189 -26.49 -13.82 -7.93
CA ILE A 189 -26.14 -14.60 -9.12
C ILE A 189 -27.07 -15.80 -9.27
N TYR A 190 -27.33 -16.52 -8.18
CA TYR A 190 -28.27 -17.66 -8.17
C TYR A 190 -29.68 -17.23 -8.54
N GLY A 191 -30.16 -16.11 -8.00
CA GLY A 191 -31.50 -15.57 -8.34
C GLY A 191 -31.64 -15.21 -9.82
N ILE A 192 -30.60 -14.57 -10.40
CA ILE A 192 -30.58 -14.21 -11.82
C ILE A 192 -30.54 -15.45 -12.72
N THR A 193 -29.70 -16.44 -12.43
CA THR A 193 -29.59 -17.68 -13.21
C THR A 193 -30.86 -18.51 -13.12
N ASN A 194 -31.48 -18.62 -11.96
CA ASN A 194 -32.74 -19.35 -11.79
C ASN A 194 -33.91 -18.70 -12.53
N SER A 195 -34.00 -17.36 -12.55
CA SER A 195 -34.97 -16.61 -13.32
C SER A 195 -34.80 -16.81 -14.84
N GLN A 196 -33.55 -16.79 -15.32
CA GLN A 196 -33.26 -17.03 -16.75
C GLN A 196 -33.55 -18.46 -17.18
N ASN A 197 -33.25 -19.44 -16.32
CA ASN A 197 -33.57 -20.85 -16.60
C ASN A 197 -35.07 -21.08 -16.70
N LYS A 198 -35.90 -20.49 -15.86
CA LYS A 198 -37.36 -20.56 -15.97
C LYS A 198 -37.87 -19.97 -17.28
N ALA A 199 -37.34 -18.82 -17.72
CA ALA A 199 -37.71 -18.20 -18.99
C ALA A 199 -37.25 -19.03 -20.20
N LEU A 200 -36.16 -19.74 -20.10
CA LEU A 200 -35.66 -20.62 -21.15
C LEU A 200 -36.52 -21.88 -21.26
N VAL A 201 -36.88 -22.50 -20.13
CA VAL A 201 -37.76 -23.67 -20.09
C VAL A 201 -39.12 -23.32 -20.71
N ALA A 202 -39.74 -22.21 -20.35
CA ALA A 202 -41.02 -21.77 -20.95
C ALA A 202 -40.93 -21.56 -22.48
N LYS A 203 -39.79 -21.09 -22.99
CA LYS A 203 -39.57 -20.98 -24.45
C LYS A 203 -39.39 -22.33 -25.13
N ILE A 204 -38.81 -23.30 -24.47
CA ILE A 204 -38.66 -24.66 -25.00
C ILE A 204 -40.03 -25.30 -25.11
N GLU A 205 -40.87 -25.22 -24.09
CA GLU A 205 -42.26 -25.74 -24.12
C GLU A 205 -43.14 -25.10 -25.25
N ASP A 206 -43.01 -23.78 -25.47
CA ASP A 206 -43.70 -23.09 -26.57
C ASP A 206 -43.21 -23.58 -27.95
N LEU A 207 -41.91 -23.83 -28.10
CA LEU A 207 -41.33 -24.35 -29.33
C LEU A 207 -41.76 -25.81 -29.59
N GLU A 208 -41.76 -26.64 -28.57
CA GLU A 208 -42.22 -28.04 -28.68
C GLU A 208 -43.71 -28.12 -29.12
N THR A 209 -44.55 -27.27 -28.54
CA THR A 209 -45.96 -27.16 -28.93
C THR A 209 -46.11 -26.74 -30.38
N LYS A 210 -45.34 -25.78 -30.85
CA LYS A 210 -45.33 -25.33 -32.26
C LYS A 210 -44.87 -26.40 -33.22
N VAL A 211 -43.86 -27.18 -32.85
CA VAL A 211 -43.34 -28.31 -33.63
C VAL A 211 -44.42 -29.39 -33.74
N ALA A 212 -45.10 -29.73 -32.65
CA ALA A 212 -46.17 -30.72 -32.65
C ALA A 212 -47.35 -30.31 -33.59
N ILE A 213 -47.76 -29.02 -33.57
CA ILE A 213 -48.77 -28.48 -34.45
C ILE A 213 -48.34 -28.53 -35.93
N LEU A 214 -47.08 -28.25 -36.23
CA LEU A 214 -46.55 -28.33 -37.59
C LEU A 214 -46.48 -29.77 -38.11
N ASN A 215 -46.12 -30.73 -37.28
CA ASN A 215 -46.09 -32.14 -37.65
C ASN A 215 -47.50 -32.67 -37.96
N THR A 216 -48.51 -32.38 -37.13
CA THR A 216 -49.91 -32.75 -37.39
C THR A 216 -50.43 -32.08 -38.65
N LYS A 217 -50.07 -30.85 -38.95
CA LYS A 217 -50.47 -30.16 -40.18
C LYS A 217 -49.84 -30.75 -41.44
N ASN A 218 -48.62 -31.25 -41.34
CA ASN A 218 -47.90 -31.95 -42.42
C ASN A 218 -48.54 -33.35 -42.68
N GLU A 219 -48.82 -34.10 -41.61
CA GLU A 219 -49.59 -35.39 -41.76
C GLU A 219 -50.93 -35.24 -42.44
N ILE A 220 -51.71 -34.20 -42.07
CA ILE A 220 -53.01 -33.90 -42.72
C ILE A 220 -52.82 -33.55 -44.20
N LYS A 221 -51.72 -32.83 -44.56
CA LYS A 221 -51.43 -32.52 -45.97
C LYS A 221 -51.06 -33.75 -46.77
N ASP A 222 -50.28 -34.68 -46.20
CA ASP A 222 -49.89 -35.89 -46.89
C ASP A 222 -51.06 -36.86 -47.07
N VAL A 223 -51.98 -36.96 -46.09
CA VAL A 223 -53.23 -37.71 -46.20
C VAL A 223 -54.14 -37.14 -47.28
N LYS A 224 -54.29 -35.80 -47.41
CA LYS A 224 -55.03 -35.14 -48.47
C LYS A 224 -54.42 -35.41 -49.84
N LYS A 225 -53.13 -35.38 -49.99
CA LYS A 225 -52.37 -35.61 -51.24
C LYS A 225 -52.57 -37.03 -51.74
N THR A 226 -52.59 -38.04 -50.83
CA THR A 226 -52.80 -39.45 -51.14
C THR A 226 -54.22 -39.75 -51.55
N LYS A 227 -55.25 -39.04 -51.04
CA LYS A 227 -56.64 -39.18 -51.43
C LYS A 227 -56.96 -38.59 -52.83
N THR A 228 -56.26 -37.52 -53.23
CA THR A 228 -56.42 -36.85 -54.53
C THR A 228 -55.72 -37.62 -55.69
N SER A 229 -54.78 -38.50 -55.39
CA SER A 229 -54.07 -39.32 -56.37
C SER A 229 -54.77 -40.67 -56.67
N LYS A 230 -55.87 -41.00 -56.00
CA LYS A 230 -56.57 -42.28 -56.16
C LYS A 230 -57.97 -42.09 -56.86
N ASN A 231 -58.28 -40.95 -57.34
CA ASN A 231 -59.43 -40.64 -58.23
C ASN A 231 -58.89 -40.23 -59.61
#